data_dfcfb7dc3c151ee6b7a22914a09d4854
#
_entry.id   dfcfb7dc3c151ee6b7a22914a09d4854
#
_cell.length_a   1.000
_cell.length_b   1.000
_cell.length_c   1.000
_cell.angle_alpha   90.00
_cell.angle_beta   90.00
_cell.angle_gamma   90.00
#
_symmetry.space_group_name_H-M   'P 1'
#
loop_
_entity.id
_entity.type
_entity.pdbx_description
1 polymer ?
#
loop_
_entity_poly.entity_id
_entity_poly.type
_entity_poly.pdbx_seq_one_letter_code
_entity_poly.pdbx_strand_id
1 'polypeptide(L)'
;MKMKNALRNLALVAVSTASALSACAADAPATAATTAPAPAVLPGRGPAQHPFLYAGEWDTRKPQEQSIFIVREGRIVWQYSMPIKTASGGNQEFDDATLLSNGNVIFSRMSGAGMVSPDKKLLWDYPAPPGTEIHSCQSLGQDRVLIMRNGNPAQAMIINTATGNIEKEIPIPTPVTGTHGQFRHIRMTKAGTLLVPHLGEGKVVEYDLDGKVLWSVPAKSPWQAVRLKNGNTLIAGDWSRYAREVNPKGEMVWEFTQADVPDYKLGNIQTADRLASGNTVICCWITGDNDTSHWPGTVQVFEVTPDKQIVWALSSWKDPDLGPATSIQLLDEPGVAEDAER
;
A
#
# COMPACT_ATOMS: atom_id res chain seq x y z
N MET A 1 78.77 -10.91 -2.39
CA MET A 1 79.89 -10.26 -1.67
C MET A 1 79.29 -9.32 -0.60
N LYS A 2 79.54 -9.69 0.65
CA LYS A 2 79.48 -8.92 1.91
C LYS A 2 78.14 -8.27 2.36
N MET A 3 77.62 -8.97 3.35
CA MET A 3 76.85 -8.50 4.54
C MET A 3 77.30 -7.14 5.09
N LYS A 4 76.32 -6.39 5.69
CA LYS A 4 76.51 -5.82 7.04
C LYS A 4 75.20 -5.48 7.68
N ASN A 5 74.98 -6.10 8.85
CA ASN A 5 73.96 -5.81 9.88
C ASN A 5 74.11 -4.39 10.43
N ALA A 6 72.99 -3.83 10.86
CA ALA A 6 72.99 -2.90 12.00
C ALA A 6 71.61 -2.96 12.68
N LEU A 7 71.63 -3.59 13.84
CA LEU A 7 70.64 -3.44 14.93
C LEU A 7 70.70 -2.03 15.53
N ARG A 8 69.55 -1.42 15.84
CA ARG A 8 69.48 -0.50 16.98
C ARG A 8 68.03 -0.23 17.45
N ASN A 9 67.83 -0.69 18.64
CA ASN A 9 67.12 -0.13 19.81
C ASN A 9 65.61 0.10 19.75
N LEU A 10 64.92 -0.70 20.59
CA LEU A 10 63.60 -0.51 21.19
C LEU A 10 63.61 0.80 22.03
N ALA A 11 62.55 1.59 21.86
CA ALA A 11 62.06 2.47 22.90
C ALA A 11 60.58 2.15 23.15
N LEU A 12 60.34 1.55 24.33
CA LEU A 12 59.01 1.27 24.84
C LEU A 12 58.44 2.61 25.35
N VAL A 13 57.40 3.13 24.71
CA VAL A 13 56.55 4.19 25.25
C VAL A 13 55.25 3.55 25.74
N ALA A 14 55.15 3.46 27.06
CA ALA A 14 53.89 3.07 27.69
C ALA A 14 52.90 4.24 27.61
N VAL A 15 51.86 4.09 26.81
CA VAL A 15 50.72 5.01 26.81
C VAL A 15 49.62 4.36 27.66
N SER A 16 49.41 4.92 28.83
CA SER A 16 48.29 4.60 29.72
C SER A 16 47.00 5.12 29.09
N THR A 17 46.18 4.22 28.56
CA THR A 17 44.81 4.53 28.16
C THR A 17 43.90 4.48 29.37
N ALA A 18 43.50 5.65 29.85
CA ALA A 18 42.38 5.77 30.79
C ALA A 18 41.08 5.41 30.05
N SER A 19 40.52 4.27 30.39
CA SER A 19 39.17 3.84 29.92
C SER A 19 38.13 4.70 30.61
N ALA A 20 37.56 5.65 29.90
CA ALA A 20 36.32 6.30 30.31
C ALA A 20 35.17 5.32 30.10
N LEU A 21 34.64 4.75 31.17
CA LEU A 21 33.37 4.03 31.18
C LEU A 21 32.25 5.05 30.87
N SER A 22 31.82 5.08 29.63
CA SER A 22 30.57 5.74 29.25
C SER A 22 29.45 4.83 29.74
N ALA A 23 28.74 5.23 30.78
CA ALA A 23 27.52 4.57 31.23
C ALA A 23 26.46 4.79 30.14
N CYS A 24 26.17 3.75 29.35
CA CYS A 24 24.95 3.70 28.56
C CYS A 24 23.78 3.73 29.56
N ALA A 25 23.04 4.83 29.59
CA ALA A 25 21.71 4.85 30.16
C ALA A 25 20.86 3.83 29.39
N ALA A 26 20.45 2.76 30.06
CA ALA A 26 19.47 1.83 29.53
C ALA A 26 18.17 2.61 29.36
N ASP A 27 17.76 2.77 28.11
CA ASP A 27 16.39 3.21 27.81
C ASP A 27 15.42 2.28 28.49
N ALA A 28 14.60 2.83 29.39
CA ALA A 28 13.50 2.09 30.01
C ALA A 28 12.61 1.56 28.89
N PRO A 29 12.14 0.31 28.97
CA PRO A 29 11.24 -0.22 27.97
C PRO A 29 10.00 0.69 27.92
N ALA A 30 9.70 1.19 26.70
CA ALA A 30 8.48 1.92 26.47
C ALA A 30 7.33 1.05 26.94
N THR A 31 6.61 1.50 27.95
CA THR A 31 5.38 0.85 28.42
C THR A 31 4.47 0.73 27.20
N ALA A 32 4.19 -0.50 26.79
CA ALA A 32 3.22 -0.79 25.76
C ALA A 32 1.91 -0.13 26.21
N ALA A 33 1.49 0.88 25.46
CA ALA A 33 0.19 1.50 25.68
C ALA A 33 -0.85 0.39 25.52
N THR A 34 -1.52 0.02 26.60
CA THR A 34 -2.66 -0.88 26.58
C THR A 34 -3.74 -0.11 25.79
N THR A 35 -3.89 -0.44 24.51
CA THR A 35 -4.98 0.08 23.71
C THR A 35 -6.30 -0.36 24.33
N ALA A 36 -7.19 0.58 24.59
CA ALA A 36 -8.54 0.30 25.03
C ALA A 36 -9.19 -0.70 24.04
N PRO A 37 -10.02 -1.63 24.51
CA PRO A 37 -10.77 -2.51 23.62
C PRO A 37 -11.64 -1.63 22.69
N ALA A 38 -11.74 -2.02 21.41
CA ALA A 38 -12.58 -1.31 20.45
C ALA A 38 -13.99 -1.10 21.03
N PRO A 39 -14.66 0.03 20.72
CA PRO A 39 -16.01 0.33 21.22
C PRO A 39 -16.96 -0.84 20.94
N ALA A 40 -17.84 -1.15 21.86
CA ALA A 40 -18.78 -2.27 21.74
C ALA A 40 -19.74 -2.11 20.53
N VAL A 41 -19.95 -0.87 20.07
CA VAL A 41 -20.73 -0.54 18.87
C VAL A 41 -19.89 0.35 17.96
N LEU A 42 -19.61 -0.16 16.75
CA LEU A 42 -18.90 0.58 15.72
C LEU A 42 -19.84 1.57 15.00
N PRO A 43 -19.36 2.76 14.60
CA PRO A 43 -20.12 3.68 13.76
C PRO A 43 -20.52 3.07 12.42
N GLY A 44 -21.69 3.45 11.91
CA GLY A 44 -22.22 2.99 10.64
C GLY A 44 -22.96 1.64 10.75
N ARG A 45 -23.14 0.99 9.60
CA ARG A 45 -23.93 -0.25 9.46
C ARG A 45 -23.06 -1.46 9.13
N GLY A 46 -21.78 -1.46 9.53
CA GLY A 46 -20.84 -2.54 9.21
C GLY A 46 -20.73 -2.77 7.69
N PRO A 47 -20.70 -4.02 7.21
CA PRO A 47 -20.56 -4.34 5.78
C PRO A 47 -21.78 -3.94 4.92
N ALA A 48 -22.89 -3.50 5.52
CA ALA A 48 -24.08 -3.00 4.83
C ALA A 48 -24.08 -1.47 4.64
N GLN A 49 -23.03 -0.77 5.05
CA GLN A 49 -22.94 0.70 4.91
C GLN A 49 -22.90 1.12 3.45
N HIS A 50 -22.00 0.52 2.69
CA HIS A 50 -21.77 0.73 1.28
C HIS A 50 -21.75 -0.59 0.53
N PRO A 51 -22.10 -0.65 -0.75
CA PRO A 51 -21.64 -1.72 -1.62
C PRO A 51 -20.16 -1.46 -1.97
N PHE A 52 -19.32 -2.48 -1.94
CA PHE A 52 -17.89 -2.30 -2.19
C PHE A 52 -17.23 -3.52 -2.82
N LEU A 53 -16.14 -3.29 -3.57
CA LEU A 53 -15.11 -4.28 -3.86
C LEU A 53 -14.05 -4.21 -2.77
N TYR A 54 -13.54 -5.35 -2.33
CA TYR A 54 -12.55 -5.45 -1.25
C TYR A 54 -11.47 -6.45 -1.64
N ALA A 55 -10.22 -6.04 -1.54
CA ALA A 55 -9.08 -6.91 -1.68
C ALA A 55 -8.27 -6.93 -0.38
N GLY A 56 -7.79 -8.09 -0.02
CA GLY A 56 -6.99 -8.30 1.16
C GLY A 56 -5.76 -9.16 0.85
N GLU A 57 -4.73 -8.97 1.67
CA GLU A 57 -3.48 -9.69 1.54
C GLU A 57 -3.15 -10.47 2.80
N TRP A 58 -2.50 -11.61 2.61
CA TRP A 58 -1.84 -12.38 3.66
C TRP A 58 -2.73 -12.76 4.84
N ASP A 59 -3.96 -13.21 4.58
CA ASP A 59 -4.78 -13.80 5.64
C ASP A 59 -4.17 -15.13 6.09
N THR A 60 -3.24 -15.06 7.05
CA THR A 60 -2.56 -16.25 7.58
C THR A 60 -3.48 -17.18 8.37
N ARG A 61 -4.72 -16.77 8.65
CA ARG A 61 -5.78 -17.65 9.19
C ARG A 61 -6.29 -18.60 8.10
N LYS A 62 -6.15 -18.20 6.82
CA LYS A 62 -6.56 -18.94 5.62
C LYS A 62 -5.35 -19.18 4.71
N PRO A 63 -4.37 -20.02 5.11
CA PRO A 63 -3.07 -20.10 4.45
C PRO A 63 -3.09 -20.72 3.04
N GLN A 64 -4.27 -21.17 2.57
CA GLN A 64 -4.40 -21.82 1.26
C GLN A 64 -4.70 -20.83 0.15
N GLU A 65 -5.51 -19.80 0.43
CA GLU A 65 -5.98 -18.87 -0.57
C GLU A 65 -6.19 -17.46 -0.01
N GLN A 66 -6.20 -16.50 -0.91
CA GLN A 66 -6.61 -15.12 -0.67
C GLN A 66 -7.69 -14.74 -1.69
N SER A 67 -8.51 -13.75 -1.35
CA SER A 67 -9.72 -13.47 -2.10
C SER A 67 -9.97 -11.98 -2.30
N ILE A 68 -10.57 -11.68 -3.45
CA ILE A 68 -11.23 -10.40 -3.72
C ILE A 68 -12.73 -10.64 -3.58
N PHE A 69 -13.43 -9.72 -2.94
CA PHE A 69 -14.86 -9.80 -2.67
C PHE A 69 -15.62 -8.63 -3.27
N ILE A 70 -16.83 -8.87 -3.78
CA ILE A 70 -17.85 -7.83 -3.94
C ILE A 70 -18.89 -8.05 -2.87
N VAL A 71 -19.10 -7.02 -2.05
CA VAL A 71 -20.07 -7.01 -0.95
C VAL A 71 -21.21 -6.05 -1.30
N ARG A 72 -22.45 -6.51 -1.13
CA ARG A 72 -23.67 -5.70 -1.28
C ARG A 72 -24.61 -6.03 -0.13
N GLU A 73 -25.22 -5.02 0.46
CA GLU A 73 -26.16 -5.20 1.59
C GLU A 73 -25.59 -6.10 2.72
N GLY A 74 -24.31 -5.97 2.97
CA GLY A 74 -23.62 -6.74 4.00
C GLY A 74 -23.29 -8.18 3.65
N ARG A 75 -23.50 -8.61 2.40
CA ARG A 75 -23.27 -10.00 1.96
C ARG A 75 -22.27 -10.06 0.81
N ILE A 76 -21.44 -11.09 0.79
CA ILE A 76 -20.59 -11.41 -0.35
C ILE A 76 -21.51 -11.90 -1.49
N VAL A 77 -21.55 -11.14 -2.59
CA VAL A 77 -22.31 -11.49 -3.80
C VAL A 77 -21.41 -12.03 -4.91
N TRP A 78 -20.10 -11.79 -4.82
CA TRP A 78 -19.09 -12.33 -5.73
C TRP A 78 -17.76 -12.47 -5.00
N GLN A 79 -16.98 -13.48 -5.35
CA GLN A 79 -15.65 -13.76 -4.79
C GLN A 79 -14.77 -14.36 -5.87
N TYR A 80 -13.54 -13.88 -5.95
CA TYR A 80 -12.47 -14.50 -6.74
C TYR A 80 -11.31 -14.84 -5.83
N SER A 81 -10.85 -16.09 -5.86
CA SER A 81 -9.76 -16.57 -4.99
C SER A 81 -8.61 -17.09 -5.83
N MET A 82 -7.41 -16.92 -5.31
CA MET A 82 -6.20 -17.54 -5.81
C MET A 82 -5.32 -18.07 -4.66
N PRO A 83 -4.43 -19.05 -4.91
CA PRO A 83 -3.50 -19.51 -3.87
C PRO A 83 -2.63 -18.37 -3.33
N ILE A 84 -2.33 -18.36 -2.02
CA ILE A 84 -1.32 -17.47 -1.42
C ILE A 84 0.09 -17.83 -1.93
N LYS A 85 0.31 -19.08 -2.31
CA LYS A 85 1.59 -19.53 -2.86
C LYS A 85 1.54 -19.68 -4.36
N THR A 86 2.57 -19.22 -5.04
CA THR A 86 2.83 -19.55 -6.44
C THR A 86 3.23 -21.03 -6.59
N ALA A 87 3.20 -21.55 -7.79
CA ALA A 87 3.67 -22.91 -8.09
C ALA A 87 5.15 -23.13 -7.70
N SER A 88 5.97 -22.07 -7.67
CA SER A 88 7.37 -22.11 -7.22
C SER A 88 7.51 -21.96 -5.70
N GLY A 89 6.41 -21.85 -4.93
CA GLY A 89 6.42 -21.71 -3.48
C GLY A 89 6.63 -20.28 -2.97
N GLY A 90 6.81 -19.30 -3.85
CA GLY A 90 6.86 -17.88 -3.50
C GLY A 90 5.52 -17.39 -2.96
N ASN A 91 5.53 -16.33 -2.15
CA ASN A 91 4.30 -15.68 -1.73
C ASN A 91 3.72 -14.84 -2.86
N GLN A 92 2.42 -14.66 -2.84
CA GLN A 92 1.72 -13.66 -3.65
C GLN A 92 0.56 -13.10 -2.81
N GLU A 93 0.15 -11.91 -3.14
CA GLU A 93 -0.86 -11.14 -2.42
C GLU A 93 -1.70 -10.35 -3.40
N PHE A 94 -2.95 -10.05 -3.07
CA PHE A 94 -3.71 -9.04 -3.77
C PHE A 94 -3.37 -7.68 -3.16
N ASP A 95 -2.83 -6.75 -3.95
CA ASP A 95 -2.51 -5.41 -3.48
C ASP A 95 -3.55 -4.39 -3.93
N ASP A 96 -3.92 -4.43 -5.19
CA ASP A 96 -4.77 -3.43 -5.82
C ASP A 96 -5.84 -4.13 -6.64
N ALA A 97 -7.10 -3.67 -6.55
CA ALA A 97 -8.20 -4.24 -7.30
C ALA A 97 -9.24 -3.19 -7.66
N THR A 98 -9.82 -3.30 -8.86
CA THR A 98 -10.85 -2.39 -9.35
C THR A 98 -11.93 -3.17 -10.09
N LEU A 99 -13.20 -2.95 -9.74
CA LEU A 99 -14.37 -3.38 -10.50
C LEU A 99 -14.66 -2.35 -11.58
N LEU A 100 -14.59 -2.78 -12.83
CA LEU A 100 -14.85 -1.95 -13.99
C LEU A 100 -16.35 -1.83 -14.28
N SER A 101 -16.76 -0.83 -15.04
CA SER A 101 -18.16 -0.59 -15.39
C SER A 101 -18.78 -1.72 -16.20
N ASN A 102 -17.97 -2.50 -16.94
CA ASN A 102 -18.41 -3.69 -17.67
C ASN A 102 -18.53 -4.96 -16.79
N GLY A 103 -18.25 -4.85 -15.49
CA GLY A 103 -18.32 -5.94 -14.52
C GLY A 103 -17.04 -6.78 -14.40
N ASN A 104 -16.01 -6.53 -15.21
CA ASN A 104 -14.72 -7.18 -15.04
C ASN A 104 -14.00 -6.65 -13.79
N VAL A 105 -13.14 -7.46 -13.18
CA VAL A 105 -12.27 -7.05 -12.08
C VAL A 105 -10.83 -7.12 -12.56
N ILE A 106 -10.13 -5.99 -12.50
CA ILE A 106 -8.70 -5.92 -12.71
C ILE A 106 -8.00 -5.90 -11.35
N PHE A 107 -6.87 -6.58 -11.23
CA PHE A 107 -6.15 -6.70 -9.97
C PHE A 107 -4.65 -6.85 -10.17
N SER A 108 -3.87 -6.41 -9.18
CA SER A 108 -2.46 -6.77 -9.05
C SER A 108 -2.28 -7.86 -7.99
N ARG A 109 -1.24 -8.64 -8.20
CA ARG A 109 -0.69 -9.61 -7.25
C ARG A 109 0.84 -9.53 -7.31
N MET A 110 1.52 -9.90 -6.24
CA MET A 110 2.98 -9.79 -6.20
C MET A 110 3.65 -10.49 -7.41
N SER A 111 3.07 -11.59 -7.88
CA SER A 111 3.55 -12.34 -9.06
C SER A 111 3.01 -11.85 -10.41
N GLY A 112 2.34 -10.69 -10.48
CA GLY A 112 1.81 -10.15 -11.73
C GLY A 112 0.56 -9.29 -11.59
N ALA A 113 -0.18 -9.14 -12.69
CA ALA A 113 -1.50 -8.51 -12.73
C ALA A 113 -2.44 -9.32 -13.60
N GLY A 114 -3.74 -9.18 -13.40
CA GLY A 114 -4.73 -9.93 -14.15
C GLY A 114 -6.07 -9.23 -14.24
N MET A 115 -6.92 -9.71 -15.15
CA MET A 115 -8.32 -9.28 -15.29
C MET A 115 -9.21 -10.52 -15.40
N VAL A 116 -10.27 -10.55 -14.60
CA VAL A 116 -11.28 -11.61 -14.63
C VAL A 116 -12.65 -11.05 -14.94
N SER A 117 -13.46 -11.87 -15.64
CA SER A 117 -14.86 -11.57 -15.93
C SER A 117 -15.76 -11.79 -14.70
N PRO A 118 -17.04 -11.35 -14.75
CA PRO A 118 -18.01 -11.63 -13.69
C PRO A 118 -18.19 -13.14 -13.40
N ASP A 119 -18.04 -14.00 -14.39
CA ASP A 119 -18.06 -15.44 -14.27
C ASP A 119 -16.70 -16.07 -13.89
N LYS A 120 -15.76 -15.23 -13.44
CA LYS A 120 -14.41 -15.61 -12.90
C LYS A 120 -13.48 -16.21 -13.93
N LYS A 121 -13.72 -15.99 -15.21
CA LYS A 121 -12.84 -16.41 -16.29
C LYS A 121 -11.68 -15.41 -16.39
N LEU A 122 -10.45 -15.92 -16.43
CA LEU A 122 -9.27 -15.08 -16.66
C LEU A 122 -9.29 -14.56 -18.11
N LEU A 123 -9.40 -13.25 -18.27
CA LEU A 123 -9.47 -12.56 -19.56
C LEU A 123 -8.10 -12.06 -20.01
N TRP A 124 -7.27 -11.63 -19.06
CA TRP A 124 -5.93 -11.15 -19.29
C TRP A 124 -5.05 -11.50 -18.09
N ASP A 125 -3.78 -11.81 -18.36
CA ASP A 125 -2.77 -12.12 -17.36
C ASP A 125 -1.40 -11.56 -17.78
N TYR A 126 -0.75 -10.87 -16.85
CA TYR A 126 0.62 -10.42 -16.97
C TYR A 126 1.44 -11.05 -15.84
N PRO A 127 2.17 -12.13 -16.10
CA PRO A 127 3.08 -12.72 -15.11
C PRO A 127 4.29 -11.81 -14.92
N ALA A 128 4.63 -11.48 -13.67
CA ALA A 128 5.84 -10.74 -13.35
C ALA A 128 7.08 -11.58 -13.71
N PRO A 129 8.05 -11.03 -14.47
CA PRO A 129 9.31 -11.72 -14.73
C PRO A 129 10.04 -12.10 -13.43
N PRO A 130 10.87 -13.16 -13.43
CA PRO A 130 11.64 -13.56 -12.26
C PRO A 130 12.45 -12.39 -11.67
N GLY A 131 12.39 -12.22 -10.34
CA GLY A 131 13.07 -11.14 -9.62
C GLY A 131 12.34 -9.78 -9.69
N THR A 132 11.12 -9.76 -10.21
CA THR A 132 10.25 -8.56 -10.22
C THR A 132 8.95 -8.82 -9.47
N GLU A 133 8.27 -7.74 -9.05
CA GLU A 133 6.99 -7.77 -8.33
C GLU A 133 6.05 -6.71 -8.87
N ILE A 134 4.74 -6.96 -8.80
CA ILE A 134 3.70 -6.01 -9.17
C ILE A 134 2.79 -5.80 -7.96
N HIS A 135 2.74 -4.55 -7.47
CA HIS A 135 1.92 -4.19 -6.31
C HIS A 135 0.80 -3.20 -6.64
N SER A 136 0.66 -2.83 -7.90
CA SER A 136 -0.26 -1.79 -8.31
C SER A 136 -0.82 -2.06 -9.69
N CYS A 137 -2.11 -1.85 -9.86
CA CYS A 137 -2.73 -1.76 -11.17
C CYS A 137 -3.83 -0.69 -11.16
N GLN A 138 -3.84 0.14 -12.18
CA GLN A 138 -4.91 1.12 -12.39
C GLN A 138 -5.47 0.93 -13.79
N SER A 139 -6.78 0.79 -13.90
CA SER A 139 -7.46 0.79 -15.19
C SER A 139 -7.37 2.17 -15.86
N LEU A 140 -7.08 2.20 -17.14
CA LEU A 140 -7.09 3.38 -18.01
C LEU A 140 -8.05 3.12 -19.18
N GLY A 141 -9.32 3.43 -18.98
CA GLY A 141 -10.38 2.90 -19.83
C GLY A 141 -10.61 1.41 -19.57
N GLN A 142 -11.29 0.71 -20.46
CA GLN A 142 -11.64 -0.71 -20.31
C GLN A 142 -10.60 -1.68 -20.86
N ASP A 143 -9.67 -1.20 -21.68
CA ASP A 143 -8.73 -2.00 -22.45
C ASP A 143 -7.24 -1.72 -22.14
N ARG A 144 -6.95 -0.82 -21.20
CA ARG A 144 -5.59 -0.47 -20.77
C ARG A 144 -5.44 -0.53 -19.27
N VAL A 145 -4.24 -0.86 -18.85
CA VAL A 145 -3.85 -0.87 -17.43
C VAL A 145 -2.49 -0.20 -17.26
N LEU A 146 -2.38 0.62 -16.23
CA LEU A 146 -1.11 1.10 -15.70
C LEU A 146 -0.68 0.15 -14.57
N ILE A 147 0.52 -0.40 -14.67
CA ILE A 147 1.15 -1.18 -13.59
C ILE A 147 2.51 -0.61 -13.23
N MET A 148 2.95 -0.84 -11.99
CA MET A 148 4.32 -0.62 -11.56
C MET A 148 5.02 -1.96 -11.39
N ARG A 149 6.04 -2.22 -12.20
CA ARG A 149 6.91 -3.38 -12.07
C ARG A 149 8.12 -2.99 -11.24
N ASN A 150 8.15 -3.44 -10.01
CA ASN A 150 9.33 -3.37 -9.15
C ASN A 150 10.40 -4.34 -9.67
N GLY A 151 11.65 -3.96 -9.59
CA GLY A 151 12.76 -4.77 -10.09
C GLY A 151 13.98 -3.92 -10.43
N ASN A 152 14.90 -4.48 -11.19
CA ASN A 152 16.08 -3.76 -11.67
C ASN A 152 16.29 -4.01 -13.17
N PRO A 153 15.87 -3.05 -14.04
CA PRO A 153 15.25 -1.75 -13.72
C PRO A 153 13.78 -1.87 -13.29
N ALA A 154 13.33 -0.92 -12.45
CA ALA A 154 11.91 -0.74 -12.16
C ALA A 154 11.25 0.12 -13.24
N GLN A 155 10.00 -0.19 -13.59
CA GLN A 155 9.31 0.44 -14.72
C GLN A 155 7.82 0.61 -14.45
N ALA A 156 7.29 1.79 -14.73
CA ALA A 156 5.86 1.98 -14.93
C ALA A 156 5.51 1.56 -16.38
N MET A 157 4.41 0.84 -16.54
CA MET A 157 4.04 0.26 -17.83
C MET A 157 2.57 0.50 -18.12
N ILE A 158 2.25 0.91 -19.36
CA ILE A 158 0.88 0.93 -19.87
C ILE A 158 0.75 -0.25 -20.83
N ILE A 159 -0.20 -1.13 -20.51
CA ILE A 159 -0.43 -2.39 -21.24
C ILE A 159 -1.86 -2.39 -21.77
N ASN A 160 -2.02 -2.75 -23.03
CA ASN A 160 -3.34 -3.01 -23.61
C ASN A 160 -3.77 -4.44 -23.21
N THR A 161 -4.83 -4.56 -22.43
CA THR A 161 -5.30 -5.84 -21.89
C THR A 161 -6.00 -6.71 -22.94
N ALA A 162 -6.50 -6.14 -24.02
CA ALA A 162 -7.12 -6.90 -25.12
C ALA A 162 -6.10 -7.58 -26.03
N THR A 163 -4.94 -6.95 -26.24
CA THR A 163 -3.88 -7.47 -27.13
C THR A 163 -2.68 -8.05 -26.38
N GLY A 164 -2.50 -7.69 -25.10
CA GLY A 164 -1.32 -7.99 -24.30
C GLY A 164 -0.11 -7.11 -24.64
N ASN A 165 -0.23 -6.15 -25.56
CA ASN A 165 0.89 -5.31 -25.96
C ASN A 165 1.23 -4.26 -24.89
N ILE A 166 2.53 -4.11 -24.62
CA ILE A 166 3.04 -2.99 -23.85
C ILE A 166 3.08 -1.77 -24.74
N GLU A 167 2.25 -0.77 -24.46
CA GLU A 167 2.16 0.46 -25.25
C GLU A 167 3.17 1.52 -24.81
N LYS A 168 3.55 1.51 -23.53
CA LYS A 168 4.55 2.44 -22.96
C LYS A 168 5.31 1.76 -21.84
N GLU A 169 6.62 1.99 -21.76
CA GLU A 169 7.49 1.67 -20.63
C GLU A 169 8.21 2.94 -20.19
N ILE A 170 8.17 3.22 -18.90
CA ILE A 170 8.77 4.42 -18.31
C ILE A 170 9.68 3.95 -17.17
N PRO A 171 11.01 4.02 -17.33
CA PRO A 171 11.94 3.70 -16.27
C PRO A 171 11.75 4.63 -15.07
N ILE A 172 11.58 4.07 -13.88
CA ILE A 172 11.49 4.82 -12.62
C ILE A 172 12.75 4.53 -11.81
N PRO A 173 13.68 5.49 -11.72
CA PRO A 173 14.94 5.28 -11.04
C PRO A 173 14.75 5.18 -9.52
N THR A 174 15.46 4.26 -8.88
CA THR A 174 15.54 4.12 -7.44
C THR A 174 16.88 3.54 -7.02
N PRO A 175 17.48 3.98 -5.90
CA PRO A 175 18.63 3.34 -5.30
C PRO A 175 18.27 2.11 -4.46
N VAL A 176 16.97 1.85 -4.23
CA VAL A 176 16.49 0.72 -3.43
C VAL A 176 16.68 -0.57 -4.22
N THR A 177 17.55 -1.45 -3.74
CA THR A 177 17.88 -2.73 -4.43
C THR A 177 16.91 -3.86 -4.11
N GLY A 178 16.27 -3.81 -2.93
CA GLY A 178 15.25 -4.80 -2.54
C GLY A 178 13.94 -4.56 -3.27
N THR A 179 13.58 -5.45 -4.20
CA THR A 179 12.40 -5.32 -5.07
C THR A 179 11.12 -5.01 -4.29
N HIS A 180 10.88 -5.72 -3.19
CA HIS A 180 9.68 -5.52 -2.36
C HIS A 180 9.61 -4.13 -1.73
N GLY A 181 10.73 -3.47 -1.48
CA GLY A 181 10.80 -2.15 -0.84
C GLY A 181 10.76 -0.95 -1.79
N GLN A 182 10.59 -1.13 -3.09
CA GLN A 182 10.73 -0.04 -4.06
C GLN A 182 9.50 0.86 -4.14
N PHE A 183 8.41 0.39 -4.73
CA PHE A 183 7.24 1.20 -5.07
C PHE A 183 5.95 0.50 -4.66
N ARG A 184 4.88 1.30 -4.48
CA ARG A 184 3.53 0.79 -4.24
C ARG A 184 2.54 1.42 -5.23
N HIS A 185 1.34 1.74 -4.82
CA HIS A 185 0.22 2.09 -5.69
C HIS A 185 0.49 3.35 -6.54
N ILE A 186 1.02 3.15 -7.74
CA ILE A 186 1.16 4.19 -8.76
C ILE A 186 -0.23 4.61 -9.26
N ARG A 187 -0.41 5.91 -9.51
CA ARG A 187 -1.66 6.45 -10.08
C ARG A 187 -1.36 7.45 -11.20
N MET A 188 -2.11 7.32 -12.28
CA MET A 188 -2.16 8.36 -13.32
C MET A 188 -3.06 9.48 -12.86
N THR A 189 -2.61 10.72 -13.01
CA THR A 189 -3.40 11.91 -12.74
C THR A 189 -4.27 12.26 -13.96
N LYS A 190 -5.28 13.10 -13.76
CA LYS A 190 -6.08 13.64 -14.86
C LYS A 190 -5.26 14.41 -15.91
N ALA A 191 -4.13 14.96 -15.50
CA ALA A 191 -3.20 15.65 -16.41
C ALA A 191 -2.35 14.68 -17.25
N GLY A 192 -2.50 13.37 -17.08
CA GLY A 192 -1.72 12.35 -17.77
C GLY A 192 -0.30 12.17 -17.21
N THR A 193 -0.06 12.57 -15.97
CA THR A 193 1.20 12.37 -15.26
C THR A 193 1.10 11.20 -14.29
N LEU A 194 2.22 10.71 -13.77
CA LEU A 194 2.28 9.56 -12.86
C LEU A 194 2.65 10.00 -11.45
N LEU A 195 1.80 9.73 -10.47
CA LEU A 195 2.15 9.82 -9.06
C LEU A 195 2.70 8.47 -8.60
N VAL A 196 3.94 8.47 -8.12
CA VAL A 196 4.68 7.27 -7.74
C VAL A 196 5.09 7.34 -6.28
N PRO A 197 4.52 6.52 -5.39
CA PRO A 197 5.00 6.36 -4.03
C PRO A 197 6.32 5.57 -4.01
N HIS A 198 7.41 6.21 -3.65
CA HIS A 198 8.72 5.58 -3.42
C HIS A 198 8.80 5.10 -1.97
N LEU A 199 8.34 3.87 -1.70
CA LEU A 199 8.21 3.33 -0.35
C LEU A 199 9.51 3.41 0.44
N GLY A 200 10.58 2.83 -0.08
CA GLY A 200 11.87 2.73 0.59
C GLY A 200 12.67 4.04 0.61
N GLU A 201 12.34 5.00 -0.26
CA GLU A 201 12.97 6.32 -0.29
C GLU A 201 12.21 7.35 0.56
N GLY A 202 11.00 7.06 0.98
CA GLY A 202 10.20 7.94 1.83
C GLY A 202 9.77 9.23 1.13
N LYS A 203 9.31 9.14 -0.11
CA LYS A 203 8.82 10.28 -0.90
C LYS A 203 7.72 9.87 -1.88
N VAL A 204 6.91 10.83 -2.30
CA VAL A 204 6.04 10.72 -3.48
C VAL A 204 6.62 11.60 -4.57
N VAL A 205 6.68 11.08 -5.79
CA VAL A 205 7.21 11.80 -6.96
C VAL A 205 6.18 11.78 -8.07
N GLU A 206 6.00 12.91 -8.73
CA GLU A 206 5.21 13.02 -9.95
C GLU A 206 6.13 13.08 -11.16
N TYR A 207 5.86 12.23 -12.14
CA TYR A 207 6.61 12.14 -13.40
C TYR A 207 5.70 12.44 -14.59
N ASP A 208 6.25 13.01 -15.66
CA ASP A 208 5.63 12.91 -16.96
C ASP A 208 5.82 11.51 -17.57
N LEU A 209 5.19 11.27 -18.72
CA LEU A 209 5.31 9.97 -19.41
C LEU A 209 6.67 9.73 -20.09
N ASP A 210 7.58 10.67 -20.04
CA ASP A 210 8.97 10.52 -20.49
C ASP A 210 9.95 10.30 -19.31
N GLY A 211 9.40 10.19 -18.09
CA GLY A 211 10.17 9.91 -16.87
C GLY A 211 10.83 11.13 -16.24
N LYS A 212 10.47 12.35 -16.68
CA LYS A 212 10.97 13.59 -16.08
C LYS A 212 10.19 13.88 -14.80
N VAL A 213 10.91 14.20 -13.72
CA VAL A 213 10.32 14.63 -12.46
C VAL A 213 9.69 16.01 -12.61
N LEU A 214 8.41 16.11 -12.26
CA LEU A 214 7.63 17.35 -12.27
C LEU A 214 7.45 17.92 -10.85
N TRP A 215 7.28 17.05 -9.85
CA TRP A 215 7.05 17.42 -8.46
C TRP A 215 7.50 16.29 -7.53
N SER A 216 7.84 16.64 -6.29
CA SER A 216 8.17 15.65 -5.26
C SER A 216 7.89 16.20 -3.87
N VAL A 217 7.49 15.32 -2.95
CA VAL A 217 7.28 15.64 -1.54
C VAL A 217 7.80 14.52 -0.66
N PRO A 218 8.47 14.82 0.48
CA PRO A 218 8.80 13.83 1.48
C PRO A 218 7.53 13.20 2.07
N ALA A 219 7.51 11.87 2.12
CA ALA A 219 6.40 11.10 2.65
C ALA A 219 6.95 9.80 3.24
N LYS A 220 6.85 9.63 4.55
CA LYS A 220 7.41 8.45 5.23
C LYS A 220 6.56 7.22 4.90
N SER A 221 7.20 6.14 4.42
CA SER A 221 6.57 4.88 4.00
C SER A 221 5.28 5.06 3.15
N PRO A 222 5.31 5.81 2.04
CA PRO A 222 4.11 6.06 1.26
C PRO A 222 3.69 4.78 0.52
N TRP A 223 2.41 4.43 0.65
CA TRP A 223 1.83 3.27 -0.03
C TRP A 223 1.00 3.69 -1.24
N GLN A 224 0.15 4.68 -1.09
CA GLN A 224 -0.67 5.24 -2.16
C GLN A 224 -0.52 6.77 -2.19
N ALA A 225 -0.63 7.35 -3.38
CA ALA A 225 -0.78 8.78 -3.57
C ALA A 225 -1.80 9.06 -4.68
N VAL A 226 -2.78 9.92 -4.40
CA VAL A 226 -3.86 10.28 -5.33
C VAL A 226 -3.93 11.79 -5.48
N ARG A 227 -3.97 12.29 -6.73
CA ARG A 227 -4.20 13.71 -7.00
C ARG A 227 -5.68 14.02 -6.87
N LEU A 228 -6.03 14.91 -5.96
CA LEU A 228 -7.40 15.33 -5.71
C LEU A 228 -7.85 16.42 -6.70
N LYS A 229 -9.16 16.59 -6.86
CA LYS A 229 -9.77 17.61 -7.74
C LYS A 229 -9.36 19.06 -7.42
N ASN A 230 -9.03 19.34 -6.14
CA ASN A 230 -8.55 20.64 -5.69
C ASN A 230 -7.04 20.88 -5.97
N GLY A 231 -6.36 19.93 -6.61
CA GLY A 231 -4.94 19.97 -6.91
C GLY A 231 -4.02 19.48 -5.79
N ASN A 232 -4.56 19.18 -4.60
CA ASN A 232 -3.79 18.59 -3.50
C ASN A 232 -3.51 17.11 -3.77
N THR A 233 -2.62 16.51 -3.00
CA THR A 233 -2.31 15.07 -3.06
C THR A 233 -2.65 14.42 -1.73
N LEU A 234 -3.51 13.40 -1.78
CA LEU A 234 -3.79 12.53 -0.64
C LEU A 234 -2.80 11.36 -0.65
N ILE A 235 -2.13 11.11 0.48
CA ILE A 235 -1.08 10.12 0.63
C ILE A 235 -1.42 9.20 1.79
N ALA A 236 -1.42 7.90 1.55
CA ALA A 236 -1.49 6.87 2.58
C ALA A 236 -0.06 6.45 2.96
N GLY A 237 0.25 6.50 4.27
CA GLY A 237 1.56 6.15 4.81
C GLY A 237 1.48 4.87 5.64
N ASP A 238 1.85 3.76 5.04
CA ASP A 238 1.71 2.40 5.56
C ASP A 238 2.20 2.23 7.01
N TRP A 239 3.45 1.88 7.23
CA TRP A 239 3.98 1.68 8.60
C TRP A 239 3.97 2.93 9.48
N SER A 240 3.89 4.11 8.85
CA SER A 240 3.79 5.38 9.57
C SER A 240 2.37 5.72 9.98
N ARG A 241 1.37 4.95 9.54
CA ARG A 241 -0.03 4.97 9.95
C ARG A 241 -0.66 6.35 9.87
N TYR A 242 -0.58 6.98 8.71
CA TYR A 242 -1.25 8.25 8.43
C TYR A 242 -1.96 8.22 7.09
N ALA A 243 -3.07 8.97 6.99
CA ALA A 243 -3.60 9.48 5.74
C ALA A 243 -3.40 11.00 5.75
N ARG A 244 -2.70 11.55 4.75
CA ARG A 244 -2.28 12.96 4.74
C ARG A 244 -2.60 13.62 3.41
N GLU A 245 -3.15 14.82 3.45
CA GLU A 245 -3.32 15.69 2.30
C GLU A 245 -2.27 16.80 2.31
N VAL A 246 -1.55 16.95 1.20
CA VAL A 246 -0.59 18.02 0.99
C VAL A 246 -1.00 18.88 -0.20
N ASN A 247 -0.76 20.19 -0.13
CA ASN A 247 -1.02 21.10 -1.22
C ASN A 247 0.09 21.00 -2.31
N PRO A 248 -0.04 21.67 -3.48
CA PRO A 248 0.99 21.63 -4.53
C PRO A 248 2.38 22.14 -4.10
N LYS A 249 2.48 22.90 -3.00
CA LYS A 249 3.76 23.33 -2.43
C LYS A 249 4.39 22.28 -1.51
N GLY A 250 3.69 21.15 -1.24
CA GLY A 250 4.11 20.11 -0.31
C GLY A 250 3.78 20.42 1.16
N GLU A 251 2.99 21.45 1.44
CA GLU A 251 2.56 21.79 2.79
C GLU A 251 1.38 20.90 3.20
N MET A 252 1.44 20.34 4.41
CA MET A 252 0.36 19.51 4.96
C MET A 252 -0.87 20.39 5.29
N VAL A 253 -2.02 20.02 4.75
CA VAL A 253 -3.28 20.71 4.96
C VAL A 253 -4.31 19.90 5.73
N TRP A 254 -4.16 18.58 5.78
CA TRP A 254 -4.98 17.67 6.57
C TRP A 254 -4.18 16.38 6.85
N GLU A 255 -4.44 15.77 8.00
CA GLU A 255 -3.84 14.50 8.37
C GLU A 255 -4.76 13.72 9.31
N PHE A 256 -4.81 12.39 9.15
CA PHE A 256 -5.48 11.46 10.05
C PHE A 256 -4.47 10.44 10.56
N THR A 257 -4.42 10.24 11.87
CA THR A 257 -3.45 9.40 12.56
C THR A 257 -4.07 8.65 13.73
N GLN A 258 -3.28 7.84 14.45
CA GLN A 258 -3.69 7.19 15.69
C GLN A 258 -4.22 8.17 16.75
N ALA A 259 -3.73 9.41 16.77
CA ALA A 259 -4.20 10.41 17.74
C ALA A 259 -5.66 10.84 17.52
N ASP A 260 -6.16 10.69 16.29
CA ASP A 260 -7.54 11.03 15.93
C ASP A 260 -8.53 9.89 16.28
N VAL A 261 -8.01 8.68 16.58
CA VAL A 261 -8.81 7.49 16.89
C VAL A 261 -8.26 6.74 18.13
N PRO A 262 -8.23 7.39 19.31
CA PRO A 262 -7.60 6.82 20.51
C PRO A 262 -8.28 5.52 20.98
N ASP A 263 -9.55 5.35 20.67
CA ASP A 263 -10.35 4.18 21.06
C ASP A 263 -10.16 2.96 20.12
N TYR A 264 -9.39 3.13 19.05
CA TYR A 264 -9.15 2.08 18.07
C TYR A 264 -7.65 1.81 17.92
N LYS A 265 -7.30 0.56 17.65
CA LYS A 265 -5.95 0.22 17.18
C LYS A 265 -5.88 0.48 15.68
N LEU A 266 -5.23 1.57 15.28
CA LEU A 266 -5.02 1.89 13.87
C LEU A 266 -3.97 0.94 13.27
N GLY A 267 -4.35 0.23 12.20
CA GLY A 267 -3.43 -0.60 11.42
C GLY A 267 -2.51 0.23 10.51
N ASN A 268 -1.75 -0.44 9.65
CA ASN A 268 -1.03 0.22 8.56
C ASN A 268 -2.03 0.82 7.58
N ILE A 269 -1.87 2.07 7.22
CA ILE A 269 -2.75 2.72 6.25
C ILE A 269 -2.18 2.50 4.85
N GLN A 270 -2.78 1.59 4.10
CA GLN A 270 -2.32 1.25 2.75
C GLN A 270 -3.02 2.07 1.67
N THR A 271 -4.33 2.29 1.77
CA THR A 271 -5.03 3.16 0.83
C THR A 271 -5.88 4.20 1.54
N ALA A 272 -6.05 5.34 0.90
CA ALA A 272 -6.95 6.41 1.33
C ALA A 272 -7.52 7.11 0.10
N ASP A 273 -8.86 7.20 0.03
CA ASP A 273 -9.57 7.79 -1.09
C ASP A 273 -10.55 8.86 -0.61
N ARG A 274 -10.56 10.01 -1.29
CA ARG A 274 -11.48 11.10 -1.01
C ARG A 274 -12.79 10.88 -1.76
N LEU A 275 -13.89 10.77 -1.02
CA LEU A 275 -15.22 10.59 -1.55
C LEU A 275 -15.82 11.88 -2.10
N ALA A 276 -16.85 11.75 -2.93
CA ALA A 276 -17.63 12.90 -3.44
C ALA A 276 -18.30 13.70 -2.32
N SER A 277 -18.62 13.08 -1.19
CA SER A 277 -19.12 13.72 0.02
C SER A 277 -18.11 14.66 0.71
N GLY A 278 -16.82 14.52 0.39
CA GLY A 278 -15.70 15.14 1.09
C GLY A 278 -15.12 14.27 2.22
N ASN A 279 -15.77 13.18 2.57
CA ASN A 279 -15.23 12.21 3.53
C ASN A 279 -14.02 11.48 2.92
N THR A 280 -13.24 10.82 3.77
CA THR A 280 -12.11 10.00 3.34
C THR A 280 -12.34 8.56 3.80
N VAL A 281 -12.28 7.61 2.87
CA VAL A 281 -12.20 6.18 3.18
C VAL A 281 -10.75 5.80 3.34
N ILE A 282 -10.43 5.09 4.42
CA ILE A 282 -9.08 4.72 4.83
C ILE A 282 -9.04 3.21 5.06
N CYS A 283 -8.22 2.51 4.30
CA CYS A 283 -8.05 1.08 4.39
C CYS A 283 -6.84 0.74 5.28
N CYS A 284 -7.05 -0.13 6.26
CA CYS A 284 -6.08 -0.45 7.29
C CYS A 284 -5.70 -1.93 7.26
N TRP A 285 -4.45 -2.23 6.91
CA TRP A 285 -3.90 -3.58 6.98
C TRP A 285 -3.46 -3.92 8.42
N ILE A 286 -3.49 -5.20 8.74
CA ILE A 286 -3.02 -5.71 10.04
C ILE A 286 -1.50 -5.59 10.12
N THR A 287 -1.03 -4.82 11.07
CA THR A 287 0.40 -4.54 11.24
C THR A 287 1.04 -5.46 12.24
N GLY A 288 2.00 -6.27 11.79
CA GLY A 288 2.98 -6.89 12.68
C GLY A 288 2.42 -7.73 13.84
N ASP A 289 1.11 -7.95 13.87
CA ASP A 289 0.45 -8.79 14.87
C ASP A 289 0.36 -10.21 14.32
N ASN A 290 1.33 -11.03 14.68
CA ASN A 290 1.36 -12.44 14.29
C ASN A 290 0.34 -13.30 15.05
N ASP A 291 -0.28 -12.76 16.10
CA ASP A 291 -1.36 -13.42 16.84
C ASP A 291 -2.71 -13.09 16.18
N THR A 292 -3.15 -13.97 15.31
CA THR A 292 -4.41 -13.81 14.57
C THR A 292 -5.65 -13.77 15.47
N SER A 293 -5.54 -14.16 16.74
CA SER A 293 -6.64 -14.07 17.71
C SER A 293 -7.00 -12.63 18.07
N HIS A 294 -6.08 -11.69 17.87
CA HIS A 294 -6.31 -10.27 18.10
C HIS A 294 -7.00 -9.56 16.91
N TRP A 295 -6.94 -10.15 15.71
CA TRP A 295 -7.43 -9.50 14.48
C TRP A 295 -8.92 -9.11 14.52
N PRO A 296 -9.83 -9.95 15.10
CA PRO A 296 -11.24 -9.58 15.20
C PRO A 296 -11.52 -8.32 16.03
N GLY A 297 -10.57 -7.87 16.83
CA GLY A 297 -10.65 -6.60 17.58
C GLY A 297 -10.20 -5.36 16.78
N THR A 298 -9.85 -5.50 15.50
CA THR A 298 -9.35 -4.41 14.68
C THR A 298 -10.39 -3.93 13.67
N VAL A 299 -10.23 -2.68 13.22
CA VAL A 299 -11.02 -2.08 12.15
C VAL A 299 -10.22 -2.14 10.85
N GLN A 300 -10.83 -2.69 9.80
CA GLN A 300 -10.24 -2.86 8.49
C GLN A 300 -10.38 -1.61 7.62
N VAL A 301 -11.49 -0.87 7.77
CA VAL A 301 -11.76 0.34 7.00
C VAL A 301 -12.42 1.38 7.89
N PHE A 302 -11.99 2.64 7.77
CA PHE A 302 -12.65 3.81 8.32
C PHE A 302 -13.19 4.69 7.20
N GLU A 303 -14.37 5.30 7.41
CA GLU A 303 -14.79 6.49 6.70
C GLU A 303 -14.84 7.64 7.70
N VAL A 304 -14.12 8.73 7.40
CA VAL A 304 -14.01 9.88 8.28
C VAL A 304 -14.41 11.15 7.56
N THR A 305 -15.07 12.07 8.28
CA THR A 305 -15.39 13.40 7.76
C THR A 305 -14.10 14.25 7.61
N PRO A 306 -14.16 15.41 6.92
CA PRO A 306 -13.04 16.37 6.91
C PRO A 306 -12.59 16.78 8.34
N ASP A 307 -13.52 16.84 9.30
CA ASP A 307 -13.26 17.14 10.71
C ASP A 307 -12.85 15.89 11.51
N LYS A 308 -12.54 14.77 10.81
CA LYS A 308 -12.04 13.50 11.36
C LYS A 308 -13.02 12.76 12.28
N GLN A 309 -14.31 13.03 12.16
CA GLN A 309 -15.33 12.22 12.83
C GLN A 309 -15.53 10.91 12.09
N ILE A 310 -15.46 9.77 12.80
CA ILE A 310 -15.70 8.47 12.20
C ILE A 310 -17.19 8.31 11.95
N VAL A 311 -17.59 8.14 10.69
CA VAL A 311 -18.99 7.90 10.30
C VAL A 311 -19.24 6.44 9.94
N TRP A 312 -18.18 5.71 9.60
CA TRP A 312 -18.21 4.26 9.38
C TRP A 312 -16.89 3.62 9.81
N ALA A 313 -17.01 2.49 10.51
CA ALA A 313 -15.89 1.63 10.86
C ALA A 313 -16.26 0.19 10.51
N LEU A 314 -15.56 -0.41 9.55
CA LEU A 314 -15.75 -1.79 9.13
C LEU A 314 -14.83 -2.71 9.95
N SER A 315 -15.44 -3.63 10.71
CA SER A 315 -14.78 -4.78 11.30
C SER A 315 -15.56 -6.03 10.91
N SER A 316 -15.06 -6.76 9.91
CA SER A 316 -15.77 -7.87 9.25
C SER A 316 -14.87 -9.12 9.22
N TRP A 317 -14.75 -9.77 10.39
CA TRP A 317 -13.85 -10.88 10.65
C TRP A 317 -14.55 -12.24 10.77
N LYS A 318 -15.87 -12.27 10.62
CA LYS A 318 -16.65 -13.50 10.82
C LYS A 318 -17.78 -13.68 9.81
N ASP A 319 -18.68 -12.75 9.70
CA ASP A 319 -19.86 -12.82 8.82
C ASP A 319 -20.19 -11.45 8.22
N PRO A 320 -19.72 -11.19 6.98
CA PRO A 320 -18.74 -11.99 6.23
C PRO A 320 -17.33 -11.88 6.80
N ASP A 321 -16.50 -12.91 6.65
CA ASP A 321 -15.07 -12.87 6.96
C ASP A 321 -14.28 -12.42 5.72
N LEU A 322 -13.92 -11.13 5.70
CA LEU A 322 -13.22 -10.49 4.58
C LEU A 322 -11.69 -10.57 4.68
N GLY A 323 -11.16 -10.94 5.85
CA GLY A 323 -9.70 -10.92 6.07
C GLY A 323 -9.09 -9.53 6.18
N PRO A 324 -7.74 -9.41 6.21
CA PRO A 324 -7.05 -8.14 6.24
C PRO A 324 -7.35 -7.29 5.01
N ALA A 325 -7.43 -5.96 5.19
CA ALA A 325 -7.71 -5.01 4.12
C ALA A 325 -6.41 -4.51 3.48
N THR A 326 -6.36 -4.45 2.16
CA THR A 326 -5.31 -3.79 1.39
C THR A 326 -5.90 -2.63 0.60
N SER A 327 -6.96 -2.91 -0.17
CA SER A 327 -7.67 -1.91 -0.94
C SER A 327 -9.19 -2.09 -0.87
N ILE A 328 -9.91 -1.00 -1.01
CA ILE A 328 -11.37 -0.97 -1.08
C ILE A 328 -11.81 0.01 -2.16
N GLN A 329 -12.85 -0.37 -2.91
CA GLN A 329 -13.54 0.50 -3.85
C GLN A 329 -15.01 0.58 -3.47
N LEU A 330 -15.49 1.76 -3.06
CA LEU A 330 -16.92 1.96 -2.87
C LEU A 330 -17.64 2.01 -4.22
N LEU A 331 -18.72 1.25 -4.36
CA LEU A 331 -19.45 1.07 -5.62
C LEU A 331 -20.67 1.99 -5.76
N ASP A 332 -20.95 2.79 -4.75
CA ASP A 332 -21.98 3.83 -4.73
C ASP A 332 -21.39 5.25 -4.91
N GLU A 333 -20.07 5.37 -5.09
CA GLU A 333 -19.44 6.63 -5.47
C GLU A 333 -19.74 6.97 -6.94
N PRO A 334 -19.96 8.26 -7.26
CA PRO A 334 -20.25 8.68 -8.63
C PRO A 334 -19.03 8.55 -9.55
N GLY A 335 -19.28 8.33 -10.84
CA GLY A 335 -18.25 8.15 -11.86
C GLY A 335 -18.00 6.70 -12.19
N VAL A 336 -17.05 6.46 -13.08
CA VAL A 336 -16.61 5.11 -13.47
C VAL A 336 -15.18 4.88 -13.03
N ALA A 337 -14.88 3.64 -12.68
CA ALA A 337 -13.58 3.28 -12.11
C ALA A 337 -12.42 3.44 -13.11
N GLU A 338 -12.75 3.37 -14.40
CA GLU A 338 -11.81 3.48 -15.51
C GLU A 338 -11.35 4.93 -15.80
N ASP A 339 -12.03 5.91 -15.22
CA ASP A 339 -11.61 7.30 -15.33
C ASP A 339 -10.46 7.58 -14.35
N ALA A 340 -9.46 8.31 -14.81
CA ALA A 340 -8.28 8.66 -14.01
C ALA A 340 -8.59 9.62 -12.82
N GLU A 341 -9.86 9.82 -12.48
CA GLU A 341 -10.34 10.77 -11.48
C GLU A 341 -10.68 10.13 -10.12
N ARG A 342 -10.33 8.88 -9.91
CA ARG A 342 -10.53 8.25 -8.60
C ARG A 342 -9.36 8.49 -7.68
#